data_1ea819833053eb801b3f179db2ea8f06
#
_entry.id   1ea819833053eb801b3f179db2ea8f06
#
_cell.length_a   1.000
_cell.length_b   1.000
_cell.length_c   1.000
_cell.angle_alpha   90.00
_cell.angle_beta   90.00
_cell.angle_gamma   90.00
#
_symmetry.space_group_name_H-M   'P 1'
#
loop_
_entity.id
_entity.type
_entity.pdbx_description
1 polymer ?
#
loop_
_entity_poly.entity_id
_entity_poly.type
_entity_poly.pdbx_seq_one_letter_code
_entity_poly.pdbx_strand_id
1 'polypeptide(L)'
;LVVYPPAVEQNWKATFKDFGIDKYAKFVTNGSLSKVLDEENYNYWNADEYDLILVDEAHKFRSHTTSAFEQLQEICKMPRIEQGNIPGYKKKVMLISATPMNNTPADIYNEIQLFQDPRRCTIDGVANLTAFFSPLIKEFLQLRKNPNFDVTQFKKLAEHVRDRVIKPLTVRRTRTDIESVTRYNKDINGFPKVERPNASSYELNEHLADLFESAMQTLDKKLTYARYQAIAYLKPEVSNGLYDNAELISRSLAGIRKNGLVKRLESSFYAFQV
;
A
#
# COMPACT_ATOMS: atom_id res chain seq x y z
N LEU A 1 3.33 -17.86 -7.24
CA LEU A 1 3.93 -16.53 -7.50
C LEU A 1 4.14 -15.80 -6.19
N VAL A 2 5.33 -15.17 -6.03
CA VAL A 2 5.66 -14.29 -4.92
C VAL A 2 5.83 -12.87 -5.45
N VAL A 3 4.98 -11.96 -4.96
CA VAL A 3 5.00 -10.53 -5.28
C VAL A 3 5.59 -9.76 -4.10
N TYR A 4 6.62 -8.97 -4.32
CA TYR A 4 7.37 -8.34 -3.23
C TYR A 4 7.94 -6.96 -3.61
N PRO A 5 8.27 -6.10 -2.63
CA PRO A 5 9.05 -4.88 -2.85
C PRO A 5 10.50 -5.21 -3.21
N PRO A 6 11.16 -4.47 -4.13
CA PRO A 6 12.54 -4.75 -4.55
C PRO A 6 13.55 -4.93 -3.41
N ALA A 7 13.37 -4.19 -2.31
CA ALA A 7 14.30 -4.22 -1.17
C ALA A 7 14.39 -5.56 -0.44
N VAL A 8 13.40 -6.44 -0.56
CA VAL A 8 13.33 -7.73 0.16
C VAL A 8 13.52 -8.95 -0.75
N GLU A 9 13.92 -8.73 -1.99
CA GLU A 9 14.10 -9.80 -2.99
C GLU A 9 15.01 -10.92 -2.50
N GLN A 10 16.18 -10.55 -2.00
CA GLN A 10 17.17 -11.53 -1.56
C GLN A 10 16.69 -12.36 -0.38
N ASN A 11 15.96 -11.73 0.55
CA ASN A 11 15.40 -12.41 1.71
C ASN A 11 14.37 -13.47 1.30
N TRP A 12 13.47 -13.14 0.37
CA TRP A 12 12.48 -14.08 -0.14
C TRP A 12 13.14 -15.26 -0.85
N LYS A 13 14.08 -14.98 -1.75
CA LYS A 13 14.81 -16.04 -2.48
C LYS A 13 15.60 -16.94 -1.55
N ALA A 14 16.31 -16.38 -0.56
CA ALA A 14 17.04 -17.14 0.45
C ALA A 14 16.10 -18.04 1.26
N THR A 15 14.99 -17.48 1.77
CA THR A 15 13.99 -18.24 2.53
C THR A 15 13.46 -19.42 1.74
N PHE A 16 13.05 -19.22 0.48
CA PHE A 16 12.54 -20.30 -0.36
C PHE A 16 13.58 -21.38 -0.64
N LYS A 17 14.83 -20.97 -0.80
CA LYS A 17 15.97 -21.90 -0.96
C LYS A 17 16.22 -22.71 0.30
N ASP A 18 16.20 -22.08 1.47
CA ASP A 18 16.40 -22.75 2.77
C ASP A 18 15.33 -23.81 3.03
N PHE A 19 14.10 -23.58 2.55
CA PHE A 19 13.00 -24.55 2.61
C PHE A 19 13.00 -25.55 1.44
N GLY A 20 13.88 -25.41 0.46
CA GLY A 20 13.97 -26.31 -0.73
C GLY A 20 12.76 -26.21 -1.67
N ILE A 21 12.06 -25.07 -1.68
CA ILE A 21 10.85 -24.83 -2.46
C ILE A 21 11.02 -23.76 -3.56
N ASP A 22 12.22 -23.27 -3.75
CA ASP A 22 12.57 -22.24 -4.75
C ASP A 22 12.20 -22.64 -6.18
N LYS A 23 12.32 -23.90 -6.55
CA LYS A 23 11.93 -24.42 -7.87
C LYS A 23 10.43 -24.38 -8.16
N TYR A 24 9.62 -24.26 -7.14
CA TYR A 24 8.14 -24.18 -7.26
C TYR A 24 7.62 -22.74 -7.21
N ALA A 25 8.50 -21.76 -7.25
CA ALA A 25 8.13 -20.35 -7.13
C ALA A 25 8.72 -19.49 -8.24
N LYS A 26 7.96 -18.52 -8.66
CA LYS A 26 8.41 -17.39 -9.46
C LYS A 26 8.30 -16.11 -8.62
N PHE A 27 9.23 -15.20 -8.81
CA PHE A 27 9.43 -14.01 -8.00
C PHE A 27 9.28 -12.77 -8.87
N VAL A 28 8.39 -11.86 -8.51
CA VAL A 28 8.14 -10.61 -9.27
C VAL A 28 8.05 -9.43 -8.32
N THR A 29 8.62 -8.31 -8.72
CA THR A 29 8.46 -7.07 -7.95
C THR A 29 7.08 -6.47 -8.19
N ASN A 30 6.56 -5.76 -7.18
CA ASN A 30 5.25 -5.11 -7.23
C ASN A 30 5.08 -4.10 -8.39
N GLY A 31 6.18 -3.58 -8.95
CA GLY A 31 6.17 -2.68 -10.11
C GLY A 31 6.35 -3.39 -11.47
N SER A 32 6.43 -4.73 -11.50
CA SER A 32 6.71 -5.51 -12.72
C SER A 32 5.67 -6.59 -13.02
N LEU A 33 4.45 -6.43 -12.51
CA LEU A 33 3.37 -7.42 -12.64
C LEU A 33 2.94 -7.66 -14.09
N SER A 34 3.06 -6.65 -14.95
CA SER A 34 2.82 -6.79 -16.40
C SER A 34 3.65 -7.89 -17.05
N LYS A 35 4.84 -8.20 -16.51
CA LYS A 35 5.69 -9.28 -17.02
C LYS A 35 5.12 -10.68 -16.78
N VAL A 36 4.23 -10.83 -15.80
CA VAL A 36 3.53 -12.09 -15.51
C VAL A 36 2.31 -12.28 -16.42
N LEU A 37 1.73 -11.17 -16.86
CA LEU A 37 0.60 -11.14 -17.80
C LEU A 37 1.03 -11.19 -19.27
N ASP A 38 2.33 -11.07 -19.53
CA ASP A 38 2.92 -11.15 -20.85
C ASP A 38 3.22 -12.62 -21.20
N GLU A 39 2.39 -13.21 -22.04
CA GLU A 39 2.49 -14.61 -22.47
C GLU A 39 3.78 -14.92 -23.25
N GLU A 40 4.45 -13.90 -23.80
CA GLU A 40 5.73 -14.06 -24.48
C GLU A 40 6.93 -14.05 -23.50
N ASN A 41 6.67 -13.75 -22.23
CA ASN A 41 7.72 -13.68 -21.22
C ASN A 41 7.96 -15.02 -20.51
N TYR A 42 8.75 -15.88 -21.10
CA TYR A 42 9.10 -17.24 -20.60
C TYR A 42 9.86 -17.26 -19.25
N ASN A 43 10.18 -16.13 -18.65
CA ASN A 43 10.74 -16.08 -17.28
C ASN A 43 9.70 -16.40 -16.21
N TYR A 44 8.42 -16.25 -16.53
CA TYR A 44 7.27 -16.54 -15.66
C TYR A 44 6.45 -17.69 -16.26
N TRP A 45 5.71 -18.36 -15.44
CA TRP A 45 4.60 -19.22 -15.89
C TRP A 45 3.42 -18.35 -16.28
N ASN A 46 2.53 -18.87 -17.09
CA ASN A 46 1.29 -18.16 -17.40
C ASN A 46 0.51 -17.86 -16.13
N ALA A 47 -0.22 -16.75 -16.13
CA ALA A 47 -0.90 -16.29 -14.93
C ALA A 47 -1.89 -17.34 -14.37
N ASP A 48 -2.49 -18.17 -15.23
CA ASP A 48 -3.43 -19.26 -14.88
C ASP A 48 -2.74 -20.56 -14.42
N GLU A 49 -1.41 -20.63 -14.43
CA GLU A 49 -0.65 -21.79 -13.95
C GLU A 49 -0.27 -21.74 -12.46
N TYR A 50 -0.49 -20.59 -11.79
CA TYR A 50 -0.20 -20.45 -10.36
C TYR A 50 -1.34 -20.96 -9.49
N ASP A 51 -1.02 -21.72 -8.46
CA ASP A 51 -1.96 -22.21 -7.43
C ASP A 51 -2.11 -21.21 -6.28
N LEU A 52 -1.00 -20.53 -5.94
CA LEU A 52 -0.89 -19.61 -4.83
C LEU A 52 -0.23 -18.30 -5.27
N ILE A 53 -0.86 -17.20 -4.92
CA ILE A 53 -0.29 -15.85 -5.04
C ILE A 53 0.02 -15.35 -3.63
N LEU A 54 1.29 -15.10 -3.34
CA LEU A 54 1.75 -14.52 -2.10
C LEU A 54 2.17 -13.08 -2.36
N VAL A 55 1.60 -12.14 -1.63
CA VAL A 55 1.85 -10.69 -1.83
C VAL A 55 2.41 -10.10 -0.56
N ASP A 56 3.67 -9.71 -0.60
CA ASP A 56 4.32 -9.01 0.50
C ASP A 56 4.09 -7.49 0.41
N GLU A 57 3.97 -6.86 1.57
CA GLU A 57 3.60 -5.44 1.71
C GLU A 57 2.31 -5.11 0.95
N ALA A 58 1.29 -5.96 1.13
CA ALA A 58 0.02 -5.87 0.40
C ALA A 58 -0.68 -4.51 0.50
N HIS A 59 -0.41 -3.75 1.58
CA HIS A 59 -0.92 -2.38 1.74
C HIS A 59 -0.51 -1.41 0.61
N LYS A 60 0.47 -1.77 -0.22
CA LYS A 60 0.83 -1.00 -1.42
C LYS A 60 -0.25 -1.06 -2.51
N PHE A 61 -1.09 -2.07 -2.47
CA PHE A 61 -2.21 -2.27 -3.39
C PHE A 61 -3.56 -1.76 -2.87
N ARG A 62 -3.56 -0.86 -1.89
CA ARG A 62 -4.77 -0.26 -1.31
C ARG A 62 -5.54 0.68 -2.24
N SER A 63 -4.95 1.11 -3.36
CA SER A 63 -5.59 2.02 -4.33
C SER A 63 -6.01 1.24 -5.57
N HIS A 64 -7.31 1.06 -5.74
CA HIS A 64 -7.91 0.37 -6.88
C HIS A 64 -7.76 1.11 -8.22
N THR A 65 -7.28 2.35 -8.22
CA THR A 65 -7.10 3.18 -9.43
C THR A 65 -5.70 3.06 -10.03
N THR A 66 -4.85 2.20 -9.51
CA THR A 66 -3.49 2.02 -10.01
C THR A 66 -3.40 0.83 -10.95
N SER A 67 -2.59 0.94 -12.01
CA SER A 67 -2.33 -0.17 -12.93
C SER A 67 -1.76 -1.40 -12.23
N ALA A 68 -0.94 -1.20 -11.19
CA ALA A 68 -0.41 -2.31 -10.39
C ALA A 68 -1.51 -3.08 -9.65
N PHE A 69 -2.54 -2.38 -9.13
CA PHE A 69 -3.69 -3.03 -8.52
C PHE A 69 -4.48 -3.84 -9.55
N GLU A 70 -4.77 -3.27 -10.71
CA GLU A 70 -5.52 -3.93 -11.79
C GLU A 70 -4.81 -5.20 -12.26
N GLN A 71 -3.50 -5.12 -12.50
CA GLN A 71 -2.68 -6.25 -12.91
C GLN A 71 -2.66 -7.36 -11.84
N LEU A 72 -2.46 -6.99 -10.56
CA LEU A 72 -2.48 -7.97 -9.48
C LEU A 72 -3.85 -8.61 -9.32
N GLN A 73 -4.94 -7.83 -9.43
CA GLN A 73 -6.30 -8.33 -9.36
C GLN A 73 -6.59 -9.33 -10.48
N GLU A 74 -6.15 -9.03 -11.70
CA GLU A 74 -6.27 -9.93 -12.85
C GLU A 74 -5.55 -11.25 -12.56
N ILE A 75 -4.29 -11.22 -12.14
CA ILE A 75 -3.53 -12.41 -11.77
C ILE A 75 -4.23 -13.21 -10.65
N CYS A 76 -4.72 -12.54 -9.62
CA CYS A 76 -5.38 -13.20 -8.48
C CYS A 76 -6.73 -13.82 -8.83
N LYS A 77 -7.52 -13.17 -9.70
CA LYS A 77 -8.88 -13.61 -10.07
C LYS A 77 -8.91 -14.59 -11.21
N MET A 78 -7.89 -14.63 -12.05
CA MET A 78 -7.78 -15.62 -13.12
C MET A 78 -7.78 -17.03 -12.51
N PRO A 79 -8.71 -17.91 -12.87
CA PRO A 79 -8.74 -19.26 -12.31
C PRO A 79 -7.51 -20.05 -12.75
N ARG A 80 -7.12 -21.04 -11.95
CA ARG A 80 -6.12 -22.03 -12.33
C ARG A 80 -6.63 -22.81 -13.54
N ILE A 81 -5.79 -22.98 -14.54
CA ILE A 81 -6.14 -23.75 -15.74
C ILE A 81 -6.42 -25.21 -15.38
N GLU A 82 -7.37 -25.79 -16.09
CA GLU A 82 -7.66 -27.22 -16.03
C GLU A 82 -6.44 -28.02 -16.53
N GLN A 83 -6.02 -29.03 -15.77
CA GLN A 83 -4.84 -29.83 -16.08
C GLN A 83 -5.15 -31.33 -15.97
N GLY A 84 -5.28 -32.00 -17.09
CA GLY A 84 -5.67 -33.41 -17.15
C GLY A 84 -7.05 -33.61 -16.52
N ASN A 85 -7.12 -34.45 -15.47
CA ASN A 85 -8.36 -34.71 -14.74
C ASN A 85 -8.61 -33.77 -13.54
N ILE A 86 -7.75 -32.76 -13.36
CA ILE A 86 -7.90 -31.77 -12.28
C ILE A 86 -8.67 -30.58 -12.85
N PRO A 87 -9.92 -30.33 -12.41
CA PRO A 87 -10.70 -29.20 -12.88
C PRO A 87 -10.06 -27.88 -12.44
N GLY A 88 -10.29 -26.84 -13.23
CA GLY A 88 -9.86 -25.49 -12.87
C GLY A 88 -10.47 -25.03 -11.55
N TYR A 89 -9.72 -24.30 -10.75
CA TYR A 89 -10.15 -23.78 -9.45
C TYR A 89 -9.65 -22.37 -9.19
N LYS A 90 -10.26 -21.72 -8.19
CA LYS A 90 -9.81 -20.40 -7.74
C LYS A 90 -8.48 -20.53 -7.02
N LYS A 91 -7.53 -19.65 -7.37
CA LYS A 91 -6.23 -19.57 -6.72
C LYS A 91 -6.37 -19.20 -5.26
N LYS A 92 -5.42 -19.64 -4.46
CA LYS A 92 -5.25 -19.15 -3.09
C LYS A 92 -4.45 -17.86 -3.13
N VAL A 93 -4.89 -16.86 -2.37
CA VAL A 93 -4.20 -15.56 -2.26
C VAL A 93 -3.84 -15.34 -0.80
N MET A 94 -2.58 -15.03 -0.53
CA MET A 94 -2.06 -14.71 0.78
C MET A 94 -1.48 -13.30 0.74
N LEU A 95 -2.10 -12.38 1.45
CA LEU A 95 -1.65 -11.01 1.60
C LEU A 95 -0.89 -10.87 2.92
N ILE A 96 0.34 -10.38 2.86
CA ILE A 96 1.20 -10.15 4.02
C ILE A 96 1.33 -8.64 4.19
N SER A 97 0.98 -8.13 5.36
CA SER A 97 1.12 -6.72 5.70
C SER A 97 1.19 -6.54 7.21
N ALA A 98 2.04 -5.62 7.66
CA ALA A 98 2.07 -5.19 9.05
C ALA A 98 0.91 -4.25 9.39
N THR A 99 0.39 -3.52 8.39
CA THR A 99 -0.61 -2.45 8.54
C THR A 99 -1.70 -2.55 7.48
N PRO A 100 -2.63 -3.52 7.60
CA PRO A 100 -3.67 -3.72 6.57
C PRO A 100 -4.63 -2.53 6.44
N MET A 101 -4.89 -1.80 7.53
CA MET A 101 -5.65 -0.55 7.52
C MET A 101 -4.73 0.62 7.88
N ASN A 102 -4.34 1.40 6.88
CA ASN A 102 -3.40 2.50 7.06
C ASN A 102 -4.09 3.85 7.20
N ASN A 103 -5.08 4.14 6.35
CA ASN A 103 -5.75 5.43 6.30
C ASN A 103 -7.25 5.37 6.52
N THR A 104 -7.93 4.40 5.90
CA THR A 104 -9.40 4.31 5.90
C THR A 104 -9.85 2.84 5.81
N PRO A 105 -11.11 2.53 6.15
CA PRO A 105 -11.68 1.20 5.90
C PRO A 105 -11.68 0.80 4.42
N ALA A 106 -11.57 1.78 3.50
CA ALA A 106 -11.44 1.50 2.07
C ALA A 106 -10.15 0.75 1.72
N ASP A 107 -9.10 0.91 2.51
CA ASP A 107 -7.83 0.19 2.28
C ASP A 107 -8.08 -1.32 2.34
N ILE A 108 -8.75 -1.79 3.40
CA ILE A 108 -9.11 -3.22 3.56
C ILE A 108 -10.10 -3.67 2.48
N TYR A 109 -11.09 -2.84 2.18
CA TYR A 109 -12.05 -3.14 1.11
C TYR A 109 -11.33 -3.40 -0.22
N ASN A 110 -10.37 -2.55 -0.58
CA ASN A 110 -9.61 -2.69 -1.81
C ASN A 110 -8.69 -3.92 -1.78
N GLU A 111 -7.99 -4.18 -0.67
CA GLU A 111 -7.16 -5.37 -0.54
C GLU A 111 -7.96 -6.67 -0.71
N ILE A 112 -9.16 -6.74 -0.16
CA ILE A 112 -10.05 -7.90 -0.31
C ILE A 112 -10.54 -8.04 -1.76
N GLN A 113 -10.75 -6.95 -2.48
CA GLN A 113 -11.15 -6.97 -3.88
C GLN A 113 -10.10 -7.59 -4.83
N LEU A 114 -8.85 -7.72 -4.40
CA LEU A 114 -7.84 -8.43 -5.17
C LEU A 114 -8.24 -9.89 -5.45
N PHE A 115 -8.98 -10.53 -4.54
CA PHE A 115 -9.31 -11.95 -4.64
C PHE A 115 -10.79 -12.28 -4.44
N GLN A 116 -11.62 -11.31 -4.03
CA GLN A 116 -13.07 -11.49 -3.84
C GLN A 116 -13.86 -10.67 -4.85
N ASP A 117 -15.03 -11.17 -5.21
CA ASP A 117 -16.04 -10.38 -5.90
C ASP A 117 -16.73 -9.45 -4.90
N PRO A 118 -16.79 -8.13 -5.14
CA PRO A 118 -17.36 -7.20 -4.19
C PRO A 118 -18.87 -7.38 -3.96
N ARG A 119 -19.59 -8.00 -4.88
CA ARG A 119 -21.04 -8.25 -4.81
C ARG A 119 -21.38 -9.67 -4.39
N ARG A 120 -20.46 -10.63 -4.55
CA ARG A 120 -20.65 -12.06 -4.27
C ARG A 120 -19.45 -12.58 -3.45
N CYS A 121 -19.33 -12.05 -2.23
CA CYS A 121 -18.23 -12.41 -1.34
C CYS A 121 -18.47 -13.74 -0.65
N THR A 122 -17.39 -14.49 -0.42
CA THR A 122 -17.43 -15.77 0.30
C THR A 122 -17.00 -15.65 1.77
N ILE A 123 -16.92 -14.44 2.30
CA ILE A 123 -16.59 -14.20 3.71
C ILE A 123 -17.85 -14.42 4.55
N ASP A 124 -17.73 -15.25 5.57
CA ASP A 124 -18.85 -15.58 6.47
C ASP A 124 -19.46 -14.32 7.09
N GLY A 125 -20.77 -14.18 6.90
CA GLY A 125 -21.52 -13.03 7.40
C GLY A 125 -21.36 -11.72 6.62
N VAL A 126 -20.64 -11.72 5.48
CA VAL A 126 -20.48 -10.56 4.59
C VAL A 126 -20.63 -10.99 3.14
N ALA A 127 -21.86 -11.24 2.72
CA ALA A 127 -22.13 -11.67 1.34
C ALA A 127 -21.87 -10.60 0.28
N ASN A 128 -21.96 -9.32 0.65
CA ASN A 128 -21.74 -8.17 -0.24
C ASN A 128 -20.80 -7.15 0.42
N LEU A 129 -19.56 -7.13 -0.02
CA LEU A 129 -18.52 -6.22 0.50
C LEU A 129 -18.87 -4.76 0.26
N THR A 130 -19.43 -4.43 -0.93
CA THR A 130 -19.79 -3.06 -1.25
C THR A 130 -20.88 -2.55 -0.30
N ALA A 131 -21.92 -3.34 -0.04
CA ALA A 131 -22.98 -2.98 0.88
C ALA A 131 -22.48 -2.85 2.33
N PHE A 132 -21.50 -3.66 2.72
CA PHE A 132 -20.89 -3.60 4.05
C PHE A 132 -19.98 -2.36 4.22
N PHE A 133 -19.07 -2.12 3.27
CA PHE A 133 -18.04 -1.09 3.43
C PHE A 133 -18.50 0.32 3.06
N SER A 134 -19.44 0.50 2.12
CA SER A 134 -19.86 1.84 1.67
C SER A 134 -20.36 2.74 2.80
N PRO A 135 -21.28 2.31 3.69
CA PRO A 135 -21.71 3.13 4.81
C PRO A 135 -20.58 3.41 5.80
N LEU A 136 -19.71 2.44 6.08
CA LEU A 136 -18.59 2.58 7.01
C LEU A 136 -17.55 3.58 6.51
N ILE A 137 -17.23 3.54 5.21
CA ILE A 137 -16.31 4.51 4.58
C ILE A 137 -16.89 5.91 4.65
N LYS A 138 -18.20 6.06 4.36
CA LYS A 138 -18.90 7.35 4.43
C LYS A 138 -18.89 7.91 5.85
N GLU A 139 -19.22 7.10 6.84
CA GLU A 139 -19.19 7.47 8.25
C GLU A 139 -17.78 7.87 8.71
N PHE A 140 -16.78 7.07 8.37
CA PHE A 140 -15.37 7.35 8.66
C PHE A 140 -14.94 8.72 8.11
N LEU A 141 -15.28 9.02 6.85
CA LEU A 141 -14.94 10.29 6.21
C LEU A 141 -15.67 11.47 6.85
N GLN A 142 -16.90 11.28 7.32
CA GLN A 142 -17.65 12.30 8.05
C GLN A 142 -17.01 12.58 9.42
N LEU A 143 -16.69 11.54 10.17
CA LEU A 143 -16.01 11.67 11.47
C LEU A 143 -14.67 12.40 11.33
N ARG A 144 -13.89 12.07 10.30
CA ARG A 144 -12.58 12.70 10.04
C ARG A 144 -12.67 14.20 9.71
N LYS A 145 -13.79 14.67 9.16
CA LYS A 145 -14.00 16.09 8.86
C LYS A 145 -14.39 16.91 10.08
N ASN A 146 -14.84 16.29 11.14
CA ASN A 146 -15.26 16.98 12.36
C ASN A 146 -14.04 17.18 13.27
N PRO A 147 -13.60 18.41 13.56
CA PRO A 147 -12.46 18.68 14.44
C PRO A 147 -12.70 18.22 15.89
N ASN A 148 -13.97 18.08 16.30
CA ASN A 148 -14.36 17.62 17.64
C ASN A 148 -14.94 16.20 17.60
N PHE A 149 -14.41 15.31 16.74
CA PHE A 149 -14.91 13.96 16.63
C PHE A 149 -14.67 13.15 17.92
N ASP A 150 -15.63 12.27 18.23
CA ASP A 150 -15.51 11.34 19.34
C ASP A 150 -14.65 10.12 18.93
N VAL A 151 -13.52 9.96 19.59
CA VAL A 151 -12.61 8.81 19.40
C VAL A 151 -13.34 7.47 19.63
N THR A 152 -14.36 7.44 20.47
CA THR A 152 -15.16 6.25 20.76
C THR A 152 -15.92 5.76 19.53
N GLN A 153 -16.44 6.67 18.70
CA GLN A 153 -17.12 6.32 17.45
C GLN A 153 -16.14 5.70 16.44
N PHE A 154 -14.96 6.27 16.32
CA PHE A 154 -13.88 5.71 15.50
C PHE A 154 -13.52 4.29 15.93
N LYS A 155 -13.39 4.08 17.24
CA LYS A 155 -13.07 2.77 17.81
C LYS A 155 -14.13 1.74 17.49
N LYS A 156 -15.42 2.07 17.66
CA LYS A 156 -16.55 1.18 17.30
C LYS A 156 -16.56 0.79 15.84
N LEU A 157 -16.31 1.75 14.94
CA LEU A 157 -16.23 1.48 13.50
C LEU A 157 -15.06 0.54 13.16
N ALA A 158 -13.88 0.80 13.73
CA ALA A 158 -12.71 -0.06 13.56
C ALA A 158 -12.94 -1.47 14.11
N GLU A 159 -13.60 -1.59 15.27
CA GLU A 159 -13.99 -2.87 15.88
C GLU A 159 -14.98 -3.63 15.01
N HIS A 160 -15.94 -2.94 14.41
CA HIS A 160 -16.90 -3.57 13.50
C HIS A 160 -16.22 -4.18 12.27
N VAL A 161 -15.32 -3.45 11.61
CA VAL A 161 -14.52 -3.95 10.49
C VAL A 161 -13.63 -5.10 10.93
N ARG A 162 -12.96 -4.95 12.07
CA ARG A 162 -12.08 -5.99 12.63
C ARG A 162 -12.82 -7.30 12.87
N ASP A 163 -13.94 -7.26 13.57
CA ASP A 163 -14.60 -8.46 14.03
C ASP A 163 -15.37 -9.18 12.93
N ARG A 164 -15.92 -8.42 11.97
CA ARG A 164 -16.72 -8.99 10.87
C ARG A 164 -15.89 -9.40 9.65
N VAL A 165 -14.76 -8.76 9.40
CA VAL A 165 -14.00 -8.96 8.16
C VAL A 165 -12.56 -9.40 8.45
N ILE A 166 -11.82 -8.64 9.26
CA ILE A 166 -10.38 -8.91 9.42
C ILE A 166 -10.16 -10.22 10.21
N LYS A 167 -10.80 -10.34 11.35
CA LYS A 167 -10.58 -11.47 12.28
C LYS A 167 -10.80 -12.86 11.66
N PRO A 168 -11.84 -13.10 10.85
CA PRO A 168 -12.01 -14.41 10.19
C PRO A 168 -11.03 -14.65 9.04
N LEU A 169 -10.45 -13.61 8.44
CA LEU A 169 -9.55 -13.72 7.28
C LEU A 169 -8.07 -13.72 7.65
N THR A 170 -7.70 -13.27 8.86
CA THR A 170 -6.30 -13.02 9.18
C THR A 170 -5.74 -13.94 10.23
N VAL A 171 -4.49 -14.34 10.03
CA VAL A 171 -3.65 -14.92 11.05
C VAL A 171 -2.73 -13.82 11.57
N ARG A 172 -3.02 -13.32 12.77
CA ARG A 172 -2.23 -12.27 13.41
C ARG A 172 -1.31 -12.87 14.47
N ARG A 173 -0.10 -12.33 14.57
CA ARG A 173 0.85 -12.62 15.65
C ARG A 173 1.44 -11.30 16.12
N THR A 174 1.15 -10.91 17.35
CA THR A 174 1.77 -9.75 18.01
C THR A 174 2.89 -10.22 18.93
N ARG A 175 3.75 -9.31 19.35
CA ARG A 175 4.78 -9.60 20.36
C ARG A 175 4.14 -10.15 21.63
N THR A 176 3.04 -9.54 22.08
CA THR A 176 2.28 -9.99 23.25
C THR A 176 1.70 -11.39 23.07
N ASP A 177 1.19 -11.72 21.85
CA ASP A 177 0.69 -13.07 21.55
C ASP A 177 1.83 -14.10 21.64
N ILE A 178 3.01 -13.74 21.16
CA ILE A 178 4.19 -14.61 21.18
C ILE A 178 4.71 -14.79 22.63
N GLU A 179 4.74 -13.74 23.42
CA GLU A 179 5.15 -13.79 24.84
C GLU A 179 4.19 -14.61 25.70
N SER A 180 2.89 -14.57 25.40
CA SER A 180 1.86 -15.27 26.15
C SER A 180 1.79 -16.78 25.86
N VAL A 181 2.31 -17.22 24.71
CA VAL A 181 2.26 -18.63 24.28
C VAL A 181 3.56 -19.35 24.67
N THR A 182 3.50 -20.22 25.66
CA THR A 182 4.66 -20.96 26.20
C THR A 182 5.50 -21.70 25.13
N ARG A 183 4.88 -22.12 24.02
CA ARG A 183 5.56 -22.78 22.91
C ARG A 183 6.52 -21.84 22.16
N TYR A 184 6.14 -20.58 22.00
CA TYR A 184 6.95 -19.60 21.28
C TYR A 184 7.93 -18.87 22.20
N ASN A 185 7.60 -18.74 23.48
CA ASN A 185 8.43 -18.05 24.45
C ASN A 185 9.78 -18.75 24.73
N LYS A 186 9.86 -20.07 24.48
CA LYS A 186 11.09 -20.85 24.65
C LYS A 186 12.18 -20.50 23.65
N ASP A 187 11.80 -20.03 22.45
CA ASP A 187 12.71 -19.73 21.36
C ASP A 187 13.12 -18.24 21.32
N ILE A 188 12.60 -17.44 22.24
CA ILE A 188 12.80 -15.99 22.24
C ILE A 188 13.30 -15.55 23.60
N ASN A 189 14.44 -14.86 23.63
CA ASN A 189 15.02 -14.26 24.84
C ASN A 189 14.29 -12.97 25.30
N GLY A 190 13.02 -12.79 24.90
CA GLY A 190 12.23 -11.60 25.16
C GLY A 190 12.33 -10.55 24.05
N PHE A 191 11.41 -9.60 24.05
CA PHE A 191 11.45 -8.45 23.16
C PHE A 191 12.05 -7.23 23.83
N PRO A 192 12.73 -6.33 23.09
CA PRO A 192 13.19 -5.07 23.62
C PRO A 192 12.02 -4.27 24.21
N LYS A 193 12.23 -3.69 25.37
CA LYS A 193 11.26 -2.77 25.97
C LYS A 193 11.23 -1.49 25.15
N VAL A 194 10.01 -1.07 24.77
CA VAL A 194 9.80 0.20 24.11
C VAL A 194 9.63 1.27 25.20
N GLU A 195 10.57 2.19 25.27
CA GLU A 195 10.46 3.35 26.15
C GLU A 195 9.54 4.42 25.52
N ARG A 196 9.08 5.35 26.35
CA ARG A 196 8.31 6.48 25.82
C ARG A 196 9.21 7.32 24.91
N PRO A 197 8.68 7.83 23.77
CA PRO A 197 9.46 8.69 22.91
C PRO A 197 9.87 9.96 23.66
N ASN A 198 11.18 10.24 23.67
CA ASN A 198 11.71 11.50 24.15
C ASN A 198 11.73 12.49 23.00
N ALA A 199 11.13 13.66 23.19
CA ALA A 199 11.27 14.75 22.25
C ALA A 199 12.71 15.28 22.35
N SER A 200 13.49 15.11 21.27
CA SER A 200 14.81 15.72 21.13
C SER A 200 14.68 16.89 20.16
N SER A 201 14.74 18.09 20.70
CA SER A 201 14.83 19.32 19.89
C SER A 201 16.29 19.69 19.70
N TYR A 202 16.62 20.15 18.53
CA TYR A 202 17.91 20.78 18.26
C TYR A 202 17.68 22.23 17.81
N GLU A 203 18.55 23.10 18.23
CA GLU A 203 18.54 24.49 17.82
C GLU A 203 19.53 24.66 16.67
N LEU A 204 19.08 25.30 15.60
CA LEU A 204 19.96 25.69 14.51
C LEU A 204 20.80 26.88 15.00
N ASN A 205 22.10 26.88 14.71
CA ASN A 205 22.90 28.10 14.87
C ASN A 205 22.40 29.17 13.90
N GLU A 206 22.74 30.45 14.15
CA GLU A 206 22.26 31.57 13.35
C GLU A 206 22.49 31.39 11.84
N HIS A 207 23.66 30.93 11.45
CA HIS A 207 23.98 30.68 10.05
C HIS A 207 23.07 29.61 9.39
N LEU A 208 22.81 28.52 10.08
CA LEU A 208 21.92 27.45 9.58
C LEU A 208 20.45 27.89 9.61
N ALA A 209 20.06 28.71 10.58
CA ALA A 209 18.70 29.26 10.67
C ALA A 209 18.45 30.23 9.48
N ASP A 210 19.36 31.10 9.19
CA ASP A 210 19.28 32.01 8.05
C ASP A 210 19.22 31.26 6.71
N LEU A 211 20.03 30.21 6.59
CA LEU A 211 20.06 29.33 5.40
C LEU A 211 18.74 28.60 5.23
N PHE A 212 18.16 28.08 6.31
CA PHE A 212 16.86 27.41 6.32
C PHE A 212 15.74 28.37 5.92
N GLU A 213 15.73 29.58 6.50
CA GLU A 213 14.72 30.60 6.19
C GLU A 213 14.82 31.07 4.75
N SER A 214 16.04 31.34 4.25
CA SER A 214 16.30 31.70 2.86
C SER A 214 15.85 30.59 1.88
N ALA A 215 16.11 29.32 2.21
CA ALA A 215 15.66 28.17 1.41
C ALA A 215 14.14 28.09 1.39
N MET A 216 13.48 28.22 2.55
CA MET A 216 12.02 28.21 2.66
C MET A 216 11.38 29.35 1.87
N GLN A 217 11.89 30.57 1.97
CA GLN A 217 11.41 31.72 1.20
C GLN A 217 11.57 31.49 -0.30
N THR A 218 12.67 30.88 -0.72
CA THR A 218 12.92 30.56 -2.14
C THR A 218 11.94 29.49 -2.64
N LEU A 219 11.70 28.43 -1.87
CA LEU A 219 10.74 27.38 -2.18
C LEU A 219 9.31 27.91 -2.27
N ASP A 220 8.92 28.79 -1.34
CA ASP A 220 7.57 29.31 -1.30
C ASP A 220 7.31 30.35 -2.40
N LYS A 221 8.18 31.36 -2.50
CA LYS A 221 7.91 32.57 -3.31
C LYS A 221 8.57 32.57 -4.69
N LYS A 222 9.76 31.97 -4.85
CA LYS A 222 10.55 32.10 -6.08
C LYS A 222 10.48 30.88 -6.97
N LEU A 223 10.24 29.69 -6.41
CA LEU A 223 10.23 28.46 -7.18
C LEU A 223 8.91 28.26 -7.92
N THR A 224 8.92 28.41 -9.23
CA THR A 224 7.71 28.32 -10.07
C THR A 224 7.43 26.92 -10.63
N TYR A 225 8.43 26.03 -10.64
CA TYR A 225 8.30 24.67 -11.20
C TYR A 225 7.69 24.63 -12.62
N ALA A 226 8.24 25.41 -13.53
CA ALA A 226 7.77 25.53 -14.91
C ALA A 226 7.55 24.17 -15.61
N ARG A 227 8.38 23.15 -15.32
CA ARG A 227 8.22 21.78 -15.87
C ARG A 227 6.87 21.16 -15.57
N TYR A 228 6.31 21.39 -14.38
CA TYR A 228 5.00 20.84 -13.98
C TYR A 228 3.85 21.79 -14.33
N GLN A 229 4.16 23.00 -14.71
CA GLN A 229 3.20 23.99 -15.18
C GLN A 229 3.07 24.00 -16.72
N ALA A 230 3.87 23.21 -17.42
CA ALA A 230 3.85 23.15 -18.88
C ALA A 230 2.44 22.88 -19.44
N ILE A 231 1.63 22.09 -18.75
CA ILE A 231 0.23 21.78 -19.11
C ILE A 231 -0.63 23.06 -19.14
N ALA A 232 -0.36 24.03 -18.26
CA ALA A 232 -1.09 25.30 -18.22
C ALA A 232 -0.76 26.24 -19.39
N TYR A 233 0.35 25.99 -20.08
CA TYR A 233 0.80 26.76 -21.24
C TYR A 233 0.51 26.09 -22.58
N LEU A 234 -0.24 24.97 -22.59
CA LEU A 234 -0.69 24.35 -23.83
C LEU A 234 -1.64 25.29 -24.57
N LYS A 235 -1.47 25.35 -25.88
CA LYS A 235 -2.41 26.11 -26.75
C LYS A 235 -3.82 25.55 -26.58
N PRO A 236 -4.87 26.42 -26.59
CA PRO A 236 -6.27 25.99 -26.45
C PRO A 236 -6.69 24.88 -27.40
N GLU A 237 -6.13 24.86 -28.60
CA GLU A 237 -6.39 23.86 -29.63
C GLU A 237 -5.90 22.43 -29.24
N VAL A 238 -4.90 22.36 -28.37
CA VAL A 238 -4.33 21.10 -27.89
C VAL A 238 -4.91 20.71 -26.53
N SER A 239 -5.34 21.71 -25.73
CA SER A 239 -5.88 21.47 -24.38
C SER A 239 -7.35 21.04 -24.37
N ASN A 240 -8.12 21.46 -25.40
CA ASN A 240 -9.55 21.12 -25.51
C ASN A 240 -9.74 19.62 -25.79
N GLY A 241 -10.01 18.88 -24.71
CA GLY A 241 -10.36 17.45 -24.76
C GLY A 241 -9.35 16.49 -24.13
N LEU A 242 -8.11 16.92 -23.86
CA LEU A 242 -7.10 16.06 -23.24
C LEU A 242 -6.96 16.28 -21.71
N TYR A 243 -7.26 17.47 -21.21
CA TYR A 243 -7.08 17.80 -19.80
C TYR A 243 -8.17 18.76 -19.30
N ASP A 244 -9.29 18.24 -18.85
CA ASP A 244 -10.22 19.01 -18.03
C ASP A 244 -9.50 19.42 -16.72
N ASN A 245 -9.42 20.73 -16.44
CA ASN A 245 -8.72 21.31 -15.28
C ASN A 245 -7.17 21.27 -15.32
N ALA A 246 -6.54 21.47 -16.49
CA ALA A 246 -5.07 21.52 -16.66
C ALA A 246 -4.38 22.44 -15.65
N GLU A 247 -4.95 23.60 -15.35
CA GLU A 247 -4.41 24.57 -14.38
C GLU A 247 -4.42 24.02 -12.95
N LEU A 248 -5.51 23.34 -12.54
CA LEU A 248 -5.63 22.75 -11.22
C LEU A 248 -4.64 21.58 -11.03
N ILE A 249 -4.49 20.74 -12.04
CA ILE A 249 -3.53 19.63 -12.06
C ILE A 249 -2.11 20.17 -11.96
N SER A 250 -1.78 21.18 -12.74
CA SER A 250 -0.48 21.85 -12.76
C SER A 250 -0.11 22.42 -11.39
N ARG A 251 -1.03 23.16 -10.76
CA ARG A 251 -0.84 23.72 -9.40
C ARG A 251 -0.65 22.62 -8.35
N SER A 252 -1.44 21.54 -8.44
CA SER A 252 -1.36 20.40 -7.51
C SER A 252 -0.03 19.67 -7.61
N LEU A 253 0.48 19.42 -8.82
CA LEU A 253 1.78 18.77 -9.05
C LEU A 253 2.94 19.65 -8.55
N ALA A 254 2.90 20.96 -8.80
CA ALA A 254 3.88 21.91 -8.27
C ALA A 254 3.87 21.90 -6.73
N GLY A 255 2.70 21.88 -6.10
CA GLY A 255 2.54 21.80 -4.65
C GLY A 255 3.13 20.53 -4.05
N ILE A 256 2.90 19.36 -4.67
CA ILE A 256 3.46 18.07 -4.22
C ILE A 256 4.99 18.11 -4.24
N ARG A 257 5.58 18.70 -5.27
CA ARG A 257 7.04 18.83 -5.37
C ARG A 257 7.62 19.80 -4.36
N LYS A 258 6.99 20.96 -4.14
CA LYS A 258 7.38 21.89 -3.08
C LYS A 258 7.39 21.21 -1.72
N ASN A 259 6.31 20.50 -1.38
CA ASN A 259 6.22 19.73 -0.15
C ASN A 259 7.33 18.65 -0.04
N GLY A 260 7.67 17.99 -1.15
CA GLY A 260 8.77 17.03 -1.18
C GLY A 260 10.13 17.66 -0.84
N LEU A 261 10.41 18.86 -1.36
CA LEU A 261 11.64 19.59 -1.03
C LEU A 261 11.65 20.11 0.41
N VAL A 262 10.52 20.62 0.90
CA VAL A 262 10.39 21.03 2.31
C VAL A 262 10.68 19.85 3.23
N LYS A 263 10.09 18.68 3.00
CA LYS A 263 10.36 17.47 3.79
C LYS A 263 11.82 17.02 3.74
N ARG A 264 12.49 17.19 2.60
CA ARG A 264 13.93 16.91 2.50
C ARG A 264 14.74 17.89 3.34
N LEU A 265 14.43 19.18 3.27
CA LEU A 265 15.07 20.22 4.05
C LEU A 265 14.89 20.02 5.56
N GLU A 266 13.65 19.67 5.99
CA GLU A 266 13.33 19.32 7.38
C GLU A 266 14.08 18.07 7.85
N SER A 267 14.29 17.10 6.95
CA SER A 267 15.02 15.88 7.28
C SER A 267 16.51 16.11 7.49
N SER A 268 17.16 16.79 6.55
CA SER A 268 18.56 17.25 6.67
C SER A 268 18.94 18.17 5.51
N PHE A 269 19.89 19.06 5.75
CA PHE A 269 20.47 19.89 4.68
C PHE A 269 21.15 19.04 3.60
N TYR A 270 21.77 17.93 3.97
CA TYR A 270 22.36 17.00 3.03
C TYR A 270 21.31 16.34 2.13
N ALA A 271 20.19 15.86 2.70
CA ALA A 271 19.11 15.28 1.93
C ALA A 271 18.42 16.28 0.99
N PHE A 272 18.50 17.57 1.29
CA PHE A 272 18.01 18.63 0.42
C PHE A 272 18.93 18.93 -0.77
N GLN A 273 20.23 18.71 -0.60
CA GLN A 273 21.26 19.02 -1.59
C GLN A 273 21.37 17.92 -2.68
N VAL A 274 21.01 16.69 -2.38
CA VAL A 274 20.99 15.52 -3.27
C VAL A 274 19.62 15.34 -3.93
#